data_7dfb53d52f41780eae632068a0580899
#
_entry.id   7dfb53d52f41780eae632068a0580899
#
_cell.length_a   1.000
_cell.length_b   1.000
_cell.length_c   1.000
_cell.angle_alpha   90.00
_cell.angle_beta   90.00
_cell.angle_gamma   90.00
#
_symmetry.space_group_name_H-M   'P 1'
#
loop_
_entity.id
_entity.type
_entity.pdbx_description
1 polymer ?
#
loop_
_entity_poly.entity_id
_entity_poly.type
_entity_poly.pdbx_seq_one_letter_code
_entity_poly.pdbx_strand_id
1 'polypeptide(L)'
;MNIINILDEIEKVDGEIYERLNPRRKAMRDFYNIGKKISLAALPLAMGSMFQKAYGQTNPGSVTEVLNFALALEYLEYNYYNHALTLANATYIPDGAPRAAITTIRNHERAHVDLLKGALGITGADGYVYADFDFKAGGTFADVDTNYQTFLKVALAFEDT
;
A
#
# COMPACT_ATOMS: atom_id res chain seq x y z
N MET A 1 -14.58 23.85 -3.79
CA MET A 1 -13.72 23.81 -4.98
C MET A 1 -13.87 22.41 -5.56
N ASN A 2 -14.24 22.26 -6.84
CA ASN A 2 -14.50 20.95 -7.43
C ASN A 2 -13.16 20.33 -7.86
N ILE A 3 -12.92 19.06 -7.52
CA ILE A 3 -11.67 18.35 -7.84
C ILE A 3 -11.35 18.34 -9.35
N ILE A 4 -12.38 18.37 -10.18
CA ILE A 4 -12.25 18.46 -11.64
C ILE A 4 -11.57 19.77 -12.05
N ASN A 5 -11.95 20.90 -11.45
CA ASN A 5 -11.34 22.21 -11.75
C ASN A 5 -9.87 22.27 -11.31
N ILE A 6 -9.51 21.56 -10.24
CA ILE A 6 -8.11 21.47 -9.78
C ILE A 6 -7.28 20.65 -10.78
N LEU A 7 -7.82 19.54 -11.29
CA LEU A 7 -7.15 18.71 -12.29
C LEU A 7 -6.97 19.45 -13.61
N ASP A 8 -7.97 20.22 -14.05
CA ASP A 8 -7.88 21.06 -15.26
C ASP A 8 -6.85 22.21 -15.13
N GLU A 9 -6.69 22.77 -13.93
CA GLU A 9 -5.65 23.77 -13.65
C GLU A 9 -4.24 23.15 -13.61
N ILE A 10 -4.11 21.95 -13.07
CA ILE A 10 -2.84 21.23 -13.05
C ILE A 10 -2.44 20.81 -14.48
N GLU A 11 -3.39 20.38 -15.32
CA GLU A 11 -3.14 20.04 -16.72
C GLU A 11 -2.61 21.25 -17.53
N LYS A 12 -3.07 22.46 -17.23
CA LYS A 12 -2.60 23.69 -17.86
C LYS A 12 -1.13 24.01 -17.50
N VAL A 13 -0.68 23.57 -16.34
CA VAL A 13 0.69 23.81 -15.84
C VAL A 13 1.62 22.64 -16.21
N ASP A 14 1.11 21.43 -16.27
CA ASP A 14 1.83 20.20 -16.55
C ASP A 14 1.01 19.30 -17.49
N GLY A 15 1.13 19.54 -18.80
CA GLY A 15 0.42 18.77 -19.83
C GLY A 15 0.78 17.29 -19.88
N GLU A 16 1.84 16.85 -19.18
CA GLU A 16 2.26 15.45 -19.09
C GLU A 16 1.70 14.73 -17.85
N ILE A 17 0.92 15.42 -17.00
CA ILE A 17 0.44 14.84 -15.73
C ILE A 17 -0.38 13.57 -15.97
N TYR A 18 -1.20 13.55 -17.02
CA TYR A 18 -1.99 12.36 -17.36
C TYR A 18 -1.14 11.21 -17.89
N GLU A 19 -0.04 11.50 -18.58
CA GLU A 19 0.90 10.47 -19.03
C GLU A 19 1.66 9.85 -17.86
N ARG A 20 1.99 10.64 -16.83
CA ARG A 20 2.61 10.15 -15.59
C ARG A 20 1.63 9.38 -14.71
N LEU A 21 0.35 9.75 -14.73
CA LEU A 21 -0.72 9.02 -14.02
C LEU A 21 -1.20 7.76 -14.76
N ASN A 22 -1.04 7.72 -16.09
CA ASN A 22 -1.47 6.60 -16.94
C ASN A 22 -0.80 5.24 -16.61
N PRO A 23 0.52 5.15 -16.33
CA PRO A 23 1.14 3.89 -15.94
C PRO A 23 0.55 3.34 -14.63
N ARG A 24 0.25 4.22 -13.67
CA ARG A 24 -0.37 3.87 -12.40
C ARG A 24 -1.82 3.39 -12.62
N ARG A 25 -2.62 4.12 -13.39
CA ARG A 25 -3.99 3.73 -13.78
C ARG A 25 -4.01 2.44 -14.60
N LYS A 26 -3.04 2.22 -15.47
CA LYS A 26 -2.94 1.00 -16.25
C LYS A 26 -2.57 -0.20 -15.37
N ALA A 27 -1.59 -0.05 -14.49
CA ALA A 27 -1.24 -1.06 -13.51
C ALA A 27 -2.45 -1.40 -12.62
N MET A 28 -3.13 -0.39 -12.05
CA MET A 28 -4.34 -0.57 -11.24
C MET A 28 -5.48 -1.25 -12.02
N ARG A 29 -5.69 -0.90 -13.28
CA ARG A 29 -6.71 -1.55 -14.12
C ARG A 29 -6.35 -2.99 -14.46
N ASP A 30 -5.10 -3.29 -14.67
CA ASP A 30 -4.62 -4.66 -14.92
C ASP A 30 -4.72 -5.48 -13.62
N PHE A 31 -4.43 -4.90 -12.47
CA PHE A 31 -4.72 -5.47 -11.14
C PHE A 31 -6.21 -5.71 -10.92
N TYR A 32 -7.08 -4.73 -11.24
CA TYR A 32 -8.53 -4.84 -11.10
C TYR A 32 -9.14 -5.96 -11.97
N ASN A 33 -8.64 -6.15 -13.18
CA ASN A 33 -9.11 -7.20 -14.08
C ASN A 33 -8.75 -8.62 -13.58
N ILE A 34 -7.64 -8.75 -12.86
CA ILE A 34 -7.25 -9.99 -12.17
C ILE A 34 -8.12 -10.20 -10.91
N GLY A 35 -8.49 -9.11 -10.22
CA GLY A 35 -9.23 -9.12 -8.95
C GLY A 35 -10.73 -9.41 -9.05
N LYS A 36 -11.35 -9.34 -10.23
CA LYS A 36 -12.82 -9.48 -10.44
C LYS A 36 -13.45 -10.80 -9.95
N LYS A 37 -12.66 -11.77 -9.52
CA LYS A 37 -13.14 -13.08 -9.01
C LYS A 37 -13.11 -13.22 -7.49
N ILE A 38 -12.81 -12.15 -6.75
CA ILE A 38 -12.69 -12.21 -5.30
C ILE A 38 -13.94 -11.59 -4.67
N SER A 39 -14.54 -12.30 -3.72
CA SER A 39 -15.61 -11.76 -2.89
C SER A 39 -15.08 -10.57 -2.07
N LEU A 40 -15.44 -9.34 -2.47
CA LEU A 40 -15.06 -8.09 -1.82
C LEU A 40 -15.45 -8.01 -0.33
N ALA A 41 -16.36 -8.87 0.13
CA ALA A 41 -16.91 -8.83 1.48
C ALA A 41 -15.92 -9.29 2.58
N ALA A 42 -14.88 -10.05 2.24
CA ALA A 42 -13.91 -10.56 3.21
C ALA A 42 -12.70 -9.61 3.44
N LEU A 43 -12.44 -8.69 2.52
CA LEU A 43 -11.28 -7.80 2.56
C LEU A 43 -11.28 -6.82 3.75
N PRO A 44 -12.39 -6.11 4.07
CA PRO A 44 -12.40 -5.17 5.21
C PRO A 44 -12.17 -5.86 6.56
N LEU A 45 -12.66 -7.10 6.72
CA LEU A 45 -12.46 -7.90 7.94
C LEU A 45 -11.01 -8.39 8.05
N ALA A 46 -10.41 -8.81 6.94
CA ALA A 46 -9.02 -9.24 6.90
C ALA A 46 -8.07 -8.07 7.20
N MET A 47 -8.34 -6.89 6.66
CA MET A 47 -7.56 -5.68 6.96
C MET A 47 -7.68 -5.28 8.43
N GLY A 48 -8.87 -5.29 9.02
CA GLY A 48 -9.06 -5.04 10.44
C GLY A 48 -8.20 -5.97 11.32
N SER A 49 -8.02 -7.23 10.95
CA SER A 49 -7.17 -8.17 11.68
C SER A 49 -5.67 -7.88 11.53
N MET A 50 -5.23 -7.36 10.40
CA MET A 50 -3.84 -6.96 10.17
C MET A 50 -3.40 -5.80 11.07
N PHE A 51 -4.34 -4.91 11.39
CA PHE A 51 -4.11 -3.73 12.23
C PHE A 51 -4.34 -3.96 13.72
N GLN A 52 -5.04 -5.04 14.13
CA GLN A 52 -5.37 -5.27 15.55
C GLN A 52 -4.14 -5.31 16.47
N LYS A 53 -2.99 -5.68 15.94
CA LYS A 53 -1.73 -5.75 16.69
C LYS A 53 -1.04 -4.40 16.81
N ALA A 54 -1.21 -3.53 15.82
CA ALA A 54 -0.55 -2.21 15.75
C ALA A 54 -1.40 -1.07 16.33
N TYR A 55 -2.73 -1.17 16.22
CA TYR A 55 -3.66 -0.14 16.69
C TYR A 55 -4.89 -0.76 17.37
N GLY A 56 -4.94 -0.65 18.70
CA GLY A 56 -6.21 -0.81 19.42
C GLY A 56 -7.18 0.27 18.93
N GLN A 57 -8.47 -0.07 18.79
CA GLN A 57 -9.53 0.83 18.32
C GLN A 57 -9.52 2.17 19.06
N THR A 58 -8.95 3.21 18.47
CA THR A 58 -9.13 4.59 18.90
C THR A 58 -9.59 5.41 17.71
N ASN A 59 -10.76 6.05 17.83
CA ASN A 59 -11.15 7.11 16.91
C ASN A 59 -10.13 8.24 17.06
N PRO A 60 -9.39 8.63 16.00
CA PRO A 60 -8.41 9.69 16.10
C PRO A 60 -9.11 11.00 16.45
N GLY A 61 -8.83 11.55 17.63
CA GLY A 61 -9.40 12.81 18.13
C GLY A 61 -8.57 14.04 17.77
N SER A 62 -7.35 13.87 17.27
CA SER A 62 -6.42 14.96 16.93
C SER A 62 -5.74 14.73 15.58
N VAL A 63 -5.23 15.83 14.99
CA VAL A 63 -4.44 15.76 13.74
C VAL A 63 -3.22 14.84 13.91
N THR A 64 -2.56 14.90 15.06
CA THR A 64 -1.41 14.04 15.36
C THR A 64 -1.78 12.57 15.38
N GLU A 65 -2.94 12.21 15.92
CA GLU A 65 -3.42 10.81 15.90
C GLU A 65 -3.75 10.33 14.49
N VAL A 66 -4.37 11.20 13.67
CA VAL A 66 -4.62 10.91 12.24
C VAL A 66 -3.31 10.67 11.51
N LEU A 67 -2.30 11.53 11.70
CA LEU A 67 -1.00 11.38 11.05
C LEU A 67 -0.25 10.13 11.54
N ASN A 68 -0.33 9.79 12.81
CA ASN A 68 0.26 8.55 13.34
C ASN A 68 -0.44 7.31 12.79
N PHE A 69 -1.76 7.36 12.62
CA PHE A 69 -2.50 6.28 11.97
C PHE A 69 -2.09 6.13 10.51
N ALA A 70 -2.05 7.23 9.75
CA ALA A 70 -1.57 7.22 8.37
C ALA A 70 -0.13 6.65 8.29
N LEU A 71 0.77 7.10 9.16
CA LEU A 71 2.15 6.58 9.21
C LEU A 71 2.19 5.06 9.44
N ALA A 72 1.30 4.51 10.26
CA ALA A 72 1.24 3.07 10.47
C ALA A 72 0.76 2.31 9.21
N LEU A 73 -0.15 2.90 8.42
CA LEU A 73 -0.59 2.36 7.13
C LEU A 73 0.58 2.35 6.13
N GLU A 74 1.30 3.46 5.99
CA GLU A 74 2.45 3.54 5.10
C GLU A 74 3.57 2.56 5.48
N TYR A 75 3.78 2.34 6.79
CA TYR A 75 4.71 1.29 7.24
C TYR A 75 4.21 -0.11 6.89
N LEU A 76 2.92 -0.39 7.00
CA LEU A 76 2.34 -1.68 6.60
C LEU A 76 2.61 -1.92 5.11
N GLU A 77 2.28 -0.97 4.25
CA GLU A 77 2.45 -1.09 2.81
C GLU A 77 3.93 -1.19 2.41
N TYR A 78 4.76 -0.29 2.94
CA TYR A 78 6.21 -0.35 2.71
C TYR A 78 6.80 -1.71 3.10
N ASN A 79 6.50 -2.22 4.30
CA ASN A 79 7.03 -3.49 4.77
C ASN A 79 6.53 -4.67 3.93
N TYR A 80 5.28 -4.63 3.49
CA TYR A 80 4.69 -5.64 2.62
C TYR A 80 5.45 -5.76 1.30
N TYR A 81 5.57 -4.66 0.57
CA TYR A 81 6.26 -4.64 -0.72
C TYR A 81 7.76 -4.88 -0.57
N ASN A 82 8.38 -4.32 0.47
CA ASN A 82 9.81 -4.51 0.72
C ASN A 82 10.14 -5.97 1.06
N HIS A 83 9.34 -6.62 1.89
CA HIS A 83 9.51 -8.04 2.21
C HIS A 83 9.42 -8.90 0.94
N ALA A 84 8.41 -8.68 0.12
CA ALA A 84 8.22 -9.44 -1.11
C ALA A 84 9.39 -9.30 -2.10
N LEU A 85 10.06 -8.14 -2.13
CA LEU A 85 11.21 -7.89 -3.00
C LEU A 85 12.53 -8.41 -2.42
N THR A 86 12.65 -8.53 -1.10
CA THR A 86 13.90 -8.87 -0.40
C THR A 86 13.91 -10.29 0.16
N LEU A 87 12.76 -10.97 0.18
CA LEU A 87 12.67 -12.35 0.65
C LEU A 87 13.60 -13.25 -0.19
N ALA A 88 14.48 -13.96 0.48
CA ALA A 88 15.37 -14.92 -0.16
C ALA A 88 14.54 -15.96 -0.93
N ASN A 89 14.86 -16.13 -2.22
CA ASN A 89 14.14 -17.04 -3.13
C ASN A 89 12.69 -16.60 -3.48
N ALA A 90 12.35 -15.32 -3.37
CA ALA A 90 11.05 -14.80 -3.80
C ALA A 90 10.89 -14.87 -5.35
N THR A 91 10.77 -16.10 -5.88
CA THR A 91 10.55 -16.36 -7.31
C THR A 91 9.08 -16.26 -7.70
N TYR A 92 8.18 -16.09 -6.72
CA TYR A 92 6.75 -16.01 -6.98
C TYR A 92 6.33 -14.67 -7.63
N ILE A 93 7.13 -13.60 -7.50
CA ILE A 93 6.94 -12.37 -8.24
C ILE A 93 7.67 -12.49 -9.58
N PRO A 94 6.97 -12.45 -10.73
CA PRO A 94 7.62 -12.53 -12.03
C PRO A 94 8.63 -11.39 -12.24
N ASP A 95 9.74 -11.71 -12.89
CA ASP A 95 10.73 -10.72 -13.28
C ASP A 95 10.21 -9.76 -14.37
N GLY A 96 10.92 -8.68 -14.58
CA GLY A 96 10.58 -7.67 -15.57
C GLY A 96 9.54 -6.66 -15.06
N ALA A 97 8.51 -6.39 -15.86
CA ALA A 97 7.53 -5.35 -15.59
C ALA A 97 6.79 -5.50 -14.25
N PRO A 98 6.34 -6.69 -13.83
CA PRO A 98 5.70 -6.87 -12.52
C PRO A 98 6.61 -6.48 -11.35
N ARG A 99 7.84 -6.99 -11.33
CA ARG A 99 8.82 -6.69 -10.27
C ARG A 99 9.20 -5.22 -10.27
N ALA A 100 9.36 -4.61 -11.45
CA ALA A 100 9.64 -3.19 -11.57
C ALA A 100 8.49 -2.32 -11.03
N ALA A 101 7.23 -2.69 -11.30
CA ALA A 101 6.06 -2.00 -10.76
C ALA A 101 6.02 -2.06 -9.23
N ILE A 102 6.21 -3.25 -8.65
CA ILE A 102 6.24 -3.44 -7.19
C ILE A 102 7.39 -2.65 -6.56
N THR A 103 8.56 -2.59 -7.23
CA THR A 103 9.69 -1.78 -6.77
C THR A 103 9.34 -0.29 -6.74
N THR A 104 8.61 0.19 -7.75
CA THR A 104 8.17 1.59 -7.82
C THR A 104 7.19 1.89 -6.69
N ILE A 105 6.19 1.04 -6.46
CA ILE A 105 5.24 1.19 -5.36
C ILE A 105 5.99 1.21 -4.02
N ARG A 106 6.83 0.22 -3.73
CA ARG A 106 7.62 0.19 -2.51
C ARG A 106 8.41 1.48 -2.26
N ASN A 107 8.96 2.09 -3.31
CA ASN A 107 9.71 3.33 -3.18
C ASN A 107 8.78 4.52 -2.87
N HIS A 108 7.55 4.52 -3.38
CA HIS A 108 6.54 5.52 -3.04
C HIS A 108 6.13 5.40 -1.57
N GLU A 109 5.83 4.19 -1.09
CA GLU A 109 5.44 3.99 0.31
C GLU A 109 6.60 4.38 1.25
N ARG A 110 7.84 4.15 0.86
CA ARG A 110 8.99 4.67 1.61
C ARG A 110 9.01 6.19 1.67
N ALA A 111 8.73 6.87 0.57
CA ALA A 111 8.68 8.34 0.53
C ALA A 111 7.52 8.88 1.38
N HIS A 112 6.37 8.21 1.41
CA HIS A 112 5.24 8.55 2.27
C HIS A 112 5.60 8.40 3.76
N VAL A 113 6.25 7.30 4.14
CA VAL A 113 6.78 7.11 5.52
C VAL A 113 7.69 8.27 5.90
N ASP A 114 8.65 8.64 5.06
CA ASP A 114 9.62 9.71 5.35
C ASP A 114 8.92 11.08 5.45
N LEU A 115 7.92 11.35 4.61
CA LEU A 115 7.10 12.56 4.66
C LEU A 115 6.33 12.67 5.98
N LEU A 116 5.64 11.61 6.37
CA LEU A 116 4.83 11.59 7.60
C LEU A 116 5.70 11.64 8.85
N LYS A 117 6.84 10.95 8.86
CA LYS A 117 7.85 11.07 9.92
C LYS A 117 8.29 12.55 10.07
N GLY A 118 8.60 13.20 8.95
CA GLY A 118 8.97 14.61 8.92
C GLY A 118 7.88 15.51 9.49
N ALA A 119 6.62 15.31 9.07
CA ALA A 119 5.47 16.08 9.56
C ALA A 119 5.22 15.90 11.08
N LEU A 120 5.50 14.70 11.60
CA LEU A 120 5.38 14.36 13.01
C LEU A 120 6.63 14.73 13.85
N GLY A 121 7.72 15.19 13.22
CA GLY A 121 8.98 15.46 13.89
C GLY A 121 9.70 14.21 14.40
N ILE A 122 9.37 13.03 13.83
CA ILE A 122 9.98 11.77 14.23
C ILE A 122 11.35 11.63 13.57
N THR A 123 12.39 11.55 14.37
CA THR A 123 13.78 11.30 13.95
C THR A 123 14.23 9.93 14.47
N GLY A 124 15.01 9.20 13.67
CA GLY A 124 15.55 7.90 14.07
C GLY A 124 15.07 6.74 13.20
N ALA A 125 15.20 5.53 13.75
CA ALA A 125 14.82 4.29 13.06
C ALA A 125 13.32 4.21 12.75
N ASP A 126 12.94 3.27 11.89
CA ASP A 126 11.54 3.00 11.60
C ASP A 126 10.82 2.41 12.82
N GLY A 127 9.56 2.84 13.01
CA GLY A 127 8.76 2.43 14.18
C GLY A 127 8.17 1.04 14.04
N TYR A 128 7.99 0.55 12.80
CA TYR A 128 7.40 -0.75 12.51
C TYR A 128 8.25 -1.55 11.51
N VAL A 129 8.29 -2.86 11.73
CA VAL A 129 8.93 -3.83 10.84
C VAL A 129 7.92 -4.87 10.36
N TYR A 130 8.27 -5.69 9.36
CA TYR A 130 7.37 -6.68 8.78
C TYR A 130 6.68 -7.59 9.83
N ALA A 131 7.41 -7.99 10.87
CA ALA A 131 6.91 -8.88 11.92
C ALA A 131 5.84 -8.26 12.84
N ASP A 132 5.65 -6.93 12.78
CA ASP A 132 4.63 -6.24 13.57
C ASP A 132 3.23 -6.36 12.95
N PHE A 133 3.15 -6.81 11.70
CA PHE A 133 1.91 -6.97 10.94
C PHE A 133 1.61 -8.44 10.67
N ASP A 134 0.32 -8.78 10.59
CA ASP A 134 -0.14 -10.12 10.19
C ASP A 134 -0.65 -10.11 8.75
N PHE A 135 0.27 -10.14 7.79
CA PHE A 135 -0.07 -10.16 6.36
C PHE A 135 -0.82 -11.43 5.92
N LYS A 136 -0.86 -12.45 6.76
CA LYS A 136 -1.64 -13.66 6.52
C LYS A 136 -3.09 -13.55 7.00
N ALA A 137 -3.43 -12.46 7.71
CA ALA A 137 -4.77 -12.19 8.23
C ALA A 137 -5.39 -13.41 8.94
N GLY A 138 -4.69 -13.91 9.97
CA GLY A 138 -5.12 -15.09 10.71
C GLY A 138 -5.17 -16.39 9.89
N GLY A 139 -4.44 -16.43 8.77
CA GLY A 139 -4.39 -17.60 7.87
C GLY A 139 -5.26 -17.48 6.62
N THR A 140 -6.05 -16.40 6.47
CA THR A 140 -6.88 -16.16 5.27
C THR A 140 -6.02 -16.08 3.98
N PHE A 141 -4.82 -15.52 4.10
CA PHE A 141 -3.83 -15.41 3.02
C PHE A 141 -2.54 -16.17 3.37
N ALA A 142 -2.69 -17.44 3.75
CA ALA A 142 -1.59 -18.26 4.25
C ALA A 142 -0.39 -18.35 3.29
N ASP A 143 -0.63 -18.25 1.98
CA ASP A 143 0.35 -18.35 0.90
C ASP A 143 0.79 -17.01 0.31
N VAL A 144 0.55 -15.89 1.01
CA VAL A 144 0.86 -14.53 0.53
C VAL A 144 2.34 -14.33 0.15
N ASP A 145 3.24 -15.02 0.85
CA ASP A 145 4.69 -14.95 0.63
C ASP A 145 5.21 -15.92 -0.44
N THR A 146 4.33 -16.69 -1.08
CA THR A 146 4.70 -17.75 -2.04
C THR A 146 3.84 -17.78 -3.29
N ASN A 147 2.73 -17.05 -3.29
CA ASN A 147 1.75 -17.05 -4.39
C ASN A 147 1.51 -15.63 -4.88
N TYR A 148 1.93 -15.35 -6.11
CA TYR A 148 1.80 -14.03 -6.72
C TYR A 148 0.34 -13.54 -6.80
N GLN A 149 -0.62 -14.41 -7.07
CA GLN A 149 -2.03 -14.03 -7.12
C GLN A 149 -2.57 -13.64 -5.74
N THR A 150 -2.18 -14.35 -4.69
CA THR A 150 -2.54 -14.00 -3.31
C THR A 150 -1.85 -12.70 -2.89
N PHE A 151 -0.57 -12.53 -3.24
CA PHE A 151 0.13 -11.27 -3.05
C PHE A 151 -0.61 -10.09 -3.69
N LEU A 152 -1.02 -10.20 -4.96
CA LEU A 152 -1.76 -9.13 -5.65
C LEU A 152 -3.12 -8.83 -5.02
N LYS A 153 -3.79 -9.84 -4.45
CA LYS A 153 -5.07 -9.65 -3.75
C LYS A 153 -4.91 -8.79 -2.50
N VAL A 154 -3.87 -9.05 -1.73
CA VAL A 154 -3.58 -8.29 -0.51
C VAL A 154 -3.11 -6.88 -0.88
N ALA A 155 -2.23 -6.74 -1.89
CA ALA A 155 -1.82 -5.44 -2.41
C ALA A 155 -3.00 -4.58 -2.85
N LEU A 156 -3.96 -5.16 -3.60
CA LEU A 156 -5.17 -4.44 -4.02
C LEU A 156 -6.00 -3.95 -2.82
N ALA A 157 -6.07 -4.76 -1.76
CA ALA A 157 -6.82 -4.37 -0.57
C ALA A 157 -6.22 -3.14 0.13
N PHE A 158 -4.89 -2.96 0.08
CA PHE A 158 -4.23 -1.77 0.64
C PHE A 158 -4.51 -0.52 -0.19
N GLU A 159 -4.43 -0.62 -1.51
CA GLU A 159 -4.60 0.51 -2.42
C GLU A 159 -6.06 1.00 -2.53
N ASP A 160 -7.04 0.18 -2.16
CA ASP A 160 -8.48 0.52 -2.20
C ASP A 160 -9.01 1.09 -0.85
N THR A 161 -8.14 1.29 0.15
CA THR A 161 -8.54 1.79 1.47
C THR A 161 -8.23 3.26 1.63
#